data_d2a65b1389d9ddf9afd9749115863e07
#
_entry.id   d2a65b1389d9ddf9afd9749115863e07
#
_cell.length_a   1.000
_cell.length_b   1.000
_cell.length_c   1.000
_cell.angle_alpha   90.00
_cell.angle_beta   90.00
_cell.angle_gamma   90.00
#
_symmetry.space_group_name_H-M   'P 1'
#
loop_
_entity.id
_entity.type
_entity.pdbx_description
1 polymer ?
#
loop_
_entity_poly.entity_id
_entity_poly.type
_entity_poly.pdbx_seq_one_letter_code
_entity_poly.pdbx_strand_id
1 'polypeptide(L)'
;SSIQTQRGLGAAKVSTPSVGGSVNIVTKSTDAKKGGYFSYGMGNDGYNKLTFNLSTGRTKNGWALNLLGGRTWGDGYIQGSDFQGWNYFLSISKDLGEHHMISLTAFGAPQWHNRRTSYDGLTVQGWQDVQQYMPYKEKYRYNATFGYDNQGRVRHSAQNVYHKPQIQLQHLWQISNTASLNTVAYLSLGYGGGESGMGTAAYNSSWYGTNNGVLNMSFRRADGTFDYGKVQDLNEKSESGSQMVMTMSNNQHRWYGLVSTFTKEMSERLNVYAGVDLRSYVGTHNNRITDLFNGAYYIDAFRANVKAANNSAAADPLFKYQKLSVGDIVRRDYDGHVNQGGVFGQAEYDYNNLTAFLSGSLSYTNQWRYDRFYYEKSKAESDSHGSLGFTVKGGVNYKFPHIDGWGGQHNVFVNGGVISRSPYLLSSLFLSGDVSNEINPNAVNEKIYSVEAGWTYHTASFNFNLNAYHTIWQDKAMARSLDITDAAG
;
A
#
# COMPACT_ATOMS: atom_id res chain seq x y z
N SER A 1 -2.37 6.41 -22.10
CA SER A 1 -2.94 6.26 -20.75
C SER A 1 -3.36 7.62 -20.20
N SER A 2 -4.45 7.66 -19.50
CA SER A 2 -4.93 8.84 -18.78
C SER A 2 -5.07 8.51 -17.29
N ILE A 3 -4.79 9.48 -16.44
CA ILE A 3 -5.02 9.41 -15.01
C ILE A 3 -6.17 10.37 -14.71
N GLN A 4 -7.24 9.83 -14.16
CA GLN A 4 -8.41 10.59 -13.74
C GLN A 4 -8.39 10.60 -12.21
N THR A 5 -8.22 11.77 -11.63
CA THR A 5 -8.28 11.95 -10.18
C THR A 5 -9.56 12.70 -9.83
N GLN A 6 -10.37 12.09 -8.99
CA GLN A 6 -11.56 12.71 -8.43
C GLN A 6 -11.33 12.91 -6.93
N ARG A 7 -11.42 14.14 -6.47
CA ARG A 7 -11.35 14.48 -5.04
C ARG A 7 -12.76 14.46 -4.43
N GLY A 8 -12.84 14.14 -3.14
CA GLY A 8 -14.08 14.20 -2.38
C GLY A 8 -15.10 13.12 -2.75
N LEU A 9 -16.37 13.46 -2.65
CA LEU A 9 -17.52 12.56 -2.76
C LEU A 9 -17.99 12.27 -4.18
N GLY A 10 -17.22 12.60 -5.18
CA GLY A 10 -17.63 12.41 -6.57
C GLY A 10 -18.04 10.98 -6.92
N ALA A 11 -18.65 10.85 -8.09
CA ALA A 11 -19.17 9.60 -8.63
C ALA A 11 -18.07 8.53 -8.83
N ALA A 12 -18.14 7.41 -8.14
CA ALA A 12 -17.20 6.30 -8.26
C ALA A 12 -17.93 5.06 -8.81
N LYS A 13 -17.46 4.54 -9.94
CA LYS A 13 -18.05 3.38 -10.64
C LYS A 13 -17.49 2.06 -10.08
N VAL A 14 -17.50 1.90 -8.75
CA VAL A 14 -17.02 0.70 -8.04
C VAL A 14 -17.84 0.49 -6.76
N SER A 15 -17.96 -0.75 -6.31
CA SER A 15 -18.65 -1.09 -5.07
C SER A 15 -17.88 -0.73 -3.81
N THR A 16 -16.56 -0.49 -3.93
CA THR A 16 -15.69 -0.19 -2.78
C THR A 16 -15.90 1.25 -2.31
N PRO A 17 -16.20 1.44 -1.01
CA PRO A 17 -16.42 2.77 -0.45
C PRO A 17 -15.17 3.65 -0.51
N SER A 18 -15.31 4.89 -0.98
CA SER A 18 -14.24 5.90 -0.97
C SER A 18 -14.77 7.25 -0.51
N VAL A 19 -14.07 7.88 0.44
CA VAL A 19 -14.43 9.20 1.01
C VAL A 19 -13.52 10.29 0.49
N GLY A 20 -12.21 10.03 0.43
CA GLY A 20 -11.21 11.04 0.06
C GLY A 20 -11.09 11.28 -1.44
N GLY A 21 -11.73 10.45 -2.24
CA GLY A 21 -11.68 10.50 -3.70
C GLY A 21 -11.24 9.19 -4.34
N SER A 22 -11.13 9.21 -5.64
CA SER A 22 -10.68 8.06 -6.44
C SER A 22 -9.63 8.47 -7.47
N VAL A 23 -8.73 7.55 -7.75
CA VAL A 23 -7.77 7.67 -8.85
C VAL A 23 -8.03 6.51 -9.81
N ASN A 24 -8.40 6.84 -11.03
CA ASN A 24 -8.63 5.88 -12.09
C ASN A 24 -7.51 6.01 -13.14
N ILE A 25 -6.80 4.91 -13.41
CA ILE A 25 -5.75 4.85 -14.41
C ILE A 25 -6.29 4.04 -15.58
N VAL A 26 -6.49 4.70 -16.71
CA VAL A 26 -6.98 4.08 -17.93
C VAL A 26 -5.81 3.88 -18.89
N THR A 27 -5.53 2.63 -19.23
CA THR A 27 -4.53 2.26 -20.24
C THR A 27 -5.27 1.87 -21.53
N LYS A 28 -5.01 2.60 -22.60
CA LYS A 28 -5.61 2.30 -23.92
C LYS A 28 -4.50 1.96 -24.91
N SER A 29 -4.29 0.66 -25.14
CA SER A 29 -3.29 0.19 -26.09
C SER A 29 -3.70 0.43 -27.55
N THR A 30 -5.01 0.36 -27.84
CA THR A 30 -5.56 0.59 -29.19
C THR A 30 -5.47 2.03 -29.66
N ASP A 31 -5.45 2.99 -28.73
CA ASP A 31 -5.36 4.43 -29.03
C ASP A 31 -3.90 4.92 -29.16
N ALA A 32 -2.93 4.08 -28.85
CA ALA A 32 -1.53 4.42 -28.98
C ALA A 32 -1.14 4.49 -30.45
N LYS A 33 -0.51 5.59 -30.87
CA LYS A 33 0.04 5.72 -32.23
C LYS A 33 1.21 4.75 -32.43
N LYS A 34 1.38 4.23 -33.64
CA LYS A 34 2.56 3.46 -34.02
C LYS A 34 3.82 4.29 -33.81
N GLY A 35 4.79 3.71 -33.11
CA GLY A 35 6.06 4.37 -32.83
C GLY A 35 6.70 3.89 -31.53
N GLY A 36 7.72 4.58 -31.12
CA GLY A 36 8.39 4.29 -29.86
C GLY A 36 9.36 5.41 -29.49
N TYR A 37 9.87 5.34 -28.29
CA TYR A 37 10.93 6.21 -27.83
C TYR A 37 11.88 5.47 -26.91
N PHE A 38 13.08 5.97 -26.83
CA PHE A 38 14.09 5.62 -25.86
C PHE A 38 14.49 6.89 -25.13
N SER A 39 14.61 6.82 -23.80
CA SER A 39 14.99 7.95 -22.98
C SER A 39 16.00 7.50 -21.93
N TYR A 40 17.04 8.30 -21.77
CA TYR A 40 17.99 8.17 -20.68
C TYR A 40 18.13 9.51 -19.98
N GLY A 41 18.03 9.48 -18.65
CA GLY A 41 18.18 10.64 -17.78
C GLY A 41 19.17 10.36 -16.67
N MET A 42 19.93 11.38 -16.28
CA MET A 42 20.84 11.33 -15.14
C MET A 42 20.61 12.53 -14.22
N GLY A 43 21.00 12.41 -12.98
CA GLY A 43 20.86 13.47 -11.98
C GLY A 43 21.89 13.35 -10.86
N ASN A 44 21.70 14.14 -9.82
CA ASN A 44 22.56 14.14 -8.64
C ASN A 44 22.50 12.77 -7.92
N ASP A 45 23.49 12.50 -7.08
CA ASP A 45 23.57 11.33 -6.21
C ASP A 45 23.45 9.99 -6.97
N GLY A 46 24.16 9.93 -8.13
CA GLY A 46 24.18 8.72 -8.96
C GLY A 46 22.84 8.35 -9.61
N TYR A 47 21.86 9.27 -9.62
CA TYR A 47 20.55 9.01 -10.22
C TYR A 47 20.64 8.76 -11.71
N ASN A 48 20.11 7.64 -12.15
CA ASN A 48 19.99 7.26 -13.55
C ASN A 48 18.61 6.68 -13.82
N LYS A 49 18.06 7.00 -14.99
CA LYS A 49 16.78 6.46 -15.45
C LYS A 49 16.84 6.12 -16.93
N LEU A 50 16.56 4.88 -17.25
CA LEU A 50 16.41 4.35 -18.59
C LEU A 50 14.95 3.99 -18.83
N THR A 51 14.37 4.40 -19.95
CA THR A 51 13.01 4.03 -20.32
C THR A 51 12.94 3.81 -21.83
N PHE A 52 12.23 2.79 -22.25
CA PHE A 52 11.83 2.60 -23.64
C PHE A 52 10.34 2.32 -23.73
N ASN A 53 9.75 2.70 -24.83
CA ASN A 53 8.37 2.37 -25.20
C ASN A 53 8.32 1.98 -26.68
N LEU A 54 7.51 1.00 -27.01
CA LEU A 54 7.24 0.55 -28.35
C LEU A 54 5.75 0.29 -28.52
N SER A 55 5.14 0.83 -29.57
CA SER A 55 3.73 0.60 -29.91
C SER A 55 3.59 0.30 -31.40
N THR A 56 2.82 -0.73 -31.72
CA THR A 56 2.47 -1.03 -33.11
C THR A 56 1.39 -0.12 -33.65
N GLY A 57 0.68 0.59 -32.78
CA GLY A 57 -0.63 1.13 -33.10
C GLY A 57 -1.63 0.04 -33.42
N ARG A 58 -2.84 0.43 -33.81
CA ARG A 58 -3.86 -0.51 -34.29
C ARG A 58 -3.55 -0.95 -35.71
N THR A 59 -3.33 -2.22 -35.92
CA THR A 59 -3.05 -2.81 -37.23
C THR A 59 -4.34 -2.99 -38.05
N LYS A 60 -4.21 -3.20 -39.35
CA LYS A 60 -5.37 -3.49 -40.25
C LYS A 60 -6.17 -4.71 -39.78
N ASN A 61 -5.53 -5.68 -39.14
CA ASN A 61 -6.17 -6.89 -38.64
C ASN A 61 -6.72 -6.72 -37.19
N GLY A 62 -6.81 -5.50 -36.67
CA GLY A 62 -7.36 -5.19 -35.35
C GLY A 62 -6.47 -5.57 -34.16
N TRP A 63 -5.19 -5.87 -34.36
CA TRP A 63 -4.24 -6.07 -33.27
C TRP A 63 -3.60 -4.75 -32.86
N ALA A 64 -3.33 -4.62 -31.57
CA ALA A 64 -2.46 -3.57 -31.04
C ALA A 64 -1.57 -4.14 -29.94
N LEU A 65 -0.29 -3.77 -29.97
CA LEU A 65 0.71 -4.11 -28.95
C LEU A 65 1.33 -2.83 -28.41
N ASN A 66 1.43 -2.75 -27.10
CA ASN A 66 2.20 -1.70 -26.42
C ASN A 66 3.13 -2.34 -25.39
N LEU A 67 4.42 -2.05 -25.49
CA LEU A 67 5.46 -2.52 -24.60
C LEU A 67 6.22 -1.31 -24.04
N LEU A 68 6.34 -1.25 -22.71
CA LEU A 68 7.18 -0.28 -22.01
C LEU A 68 8.06 -1.01 -21.01
N GLY A 69 9.31 -0.58 -20.90
CA GLY A 69 10.24 -1.06 -19.90
C GLY A 69 11.17 0.04 -19.44
N GLY A 70 11.70 -0.10 -18.25
CA GLY A 70 12.65 0.86 -17.71
C GLY A 70 13.39 0.38 -16.49
N ARG A 71 14.47 1.07 -16.16
CA ARG A 71 15.24 0.91 -14.94
C ARG A 71 15.58 2.28 -14.37
N THR A 72 15.44 2.40 -13.06
CA THR A 72 15.86 3.59 -12.30
C THR A 72 16.76 3.13 -11.16
N TRP A 73 17.93 3.78 -10.99
CA TRP A 73 18.88 3.43 -9.94
C TRP A 73 19.68 4.65 -9.50
N GLY A 74 20.27 4.59 -8.33
CA GLY A 74 21.11 5.67 -7.79
C GLY A 74 21.58 5.36 -6.38
N ASP A 75 22.50 6.20 -5.90
CA ASP A 75 23.09 6.08 -4.55
C ASP A 75 22.19 6.71 -3.49
N GLY A 76 21.28 7.61 -3.90
CA GLY A 76 20.38 8.37 -3.04
C GLY A 76 21.05 9.52 -2.31
N TYR A 77 20.23 10.48 -1.86
CA TYR A 77 20.72 11.66 -1.16
C TYR A 77 21.29 11.34 0.23
N ILE A 78 20.70 10.36 0.93
CA ILE A 78 21.12 9.93 2.27
C ILE A 78 22.21 8.87 2.15
N GLN A 79 23.22 8.92 2.99
CA GLN A 79 24.30 7.94 3.07
C GLN A 79 23.75 6.51 3.18
N GLY A 80 24.13 5.63 2.23
CA GLY A 80 23.68 4.25 2.16
C GLY A 80 22.19 4.09 1.85
N SER A 81 21.56 5.05 1.17
CA SER A 81 20.17 4.96 0.70
C SER A 81 20.06 4.63 -0.78
N ASP A 82 20.98 3.85 -1.28
CA ASP A 82 20.99 3.36 -2.64
C ASP A 82 19.71 2.57 -2.97
N PHE A 83 19.32 2.65 -4.23
CA PHE A 83 18.08 2.06 -4.72
C PHE A 83 18.19 1.59 -6.16
N GLN A 84 17.34 0.63 -6.48
CA GLN A 84 17.14 0.17 -7.85
C GLN A 84 15.69 -0.25 -8.03
N GLY A 85 15.10 0.20 -9.13
CA GLY A 85 13.77 -0.19 -9.55
C GLY A 85 13.73 -0.49 -11.03
N TRP A 86 12.89 -1.44 -11.40
CA TRP A 86 12.53 -1.78 -12.77
C TRP A 86 11.05 -1.52 -12.95
N ASN A 87 10.63 -1.23 -14.14
CA ASN A 87 9.23 -1.17 -14.48
C ASN A 87 9.00 -1.82 -15.85
N TYR A 88 7.90 -2.52 -15.98
CA TYR A 88 7.46 -3.10 -17.23
C TYR A 88 5.94 -2.96 -17.39
N PHE A 89 5.52 -2.82 -18.62
CA PHE A 89 4.13 -2.80 -19.03
C PHE A 89 4.03 -3.46 -20.40
N LEU A 90 3.15 -4.44 -20.52
CA LEU A 90 2.78 -5.11 -21.76
C LEU A 90 1.27 -5.03 -21.91
N SER A 91 0.78 -4.58 -23.04
CA SER A 91 -0.63 -4.65 -23.39
C SER A 91 -0.81 -5.14 -24.81
N ILE A 92 -1.58 -6.19 -24.97
CA ILE A 92 -1.96 -6.79 -26.26
C ILE A 92 -3.47 -6.71 -26.37
N SER A 93 -3.97 -6.15 -27.44
CA SER A 93 -5.40 -6.05 -27.71
C SER A 93 -5.74 -6.60 -29.07
N LYS A 94 -6.96 -7.12 -29.19
CA LYS A 94 -7.53 -7.65 -30.43
C LYS A 94 -8.99 -7.25 -30.56
N ASP A 95 -9.32 -6.61 -31.66
CA ASP A 95 -10.71 -6.43 -32.06
C ASP A 95 -11.24 -7.72 -32.67
N LEU A 96 -12.37 -8.19 -32.18
CA LEU A 96 -13.10 -9.35 -32.64
C LEU A 96 -14.41 -8.88 -33.32
N GLY A 97 -14.29 -8.49 -34.57
CA GLY A 97 -15.36 -7.82 -35.30
C GLY A 97 -15.54 -6.36 -34.84
N GLU A 98 -16.75 -5.81 -35.02
CA GLU A 98 -17.08 -4.41 -34.77
C GLU A 98 -17.52 -4.16 -33.32
N HIS A 99 -17.93 -5.20 -32.60
CA HIS A 99 -18.59 -5.07 -31.31
C HIS A 99 -17.79 -5.57 -30.13
N HIS A 100 -16.70 -6.30 -30.33
CA HIS A 100 -15.93 -6.89 -29.24
C HIS A 100 -14.45 -6.54 -29.32
N MET A 101 -13.86 -6.23 -28.20
CA MET A 101 -12.43 -6.09 -28.01
C MET A 101 -11.97 -6.89 -26.79
N ILE A 102 -10.90 -7.65 -26.94
CA ILE A 102 -10.23 -8.34 -25.84
C ILE A 102 -8.84 -7.72 -25.66
N SER A 103 -8.46 -7.46 -24.42
CA SER A 103 -7.13 -6.94 -24.07
C SER A 103 -6.53 -7.74 -22.93
N LEU A 104 -5.28 -8.15 -23.08
CA LEU A 104 -4.45 -8.67 -22.00
C LEU A 104 -3.41 -7.63 -21.64
N THR A 105 -3.38 -7.23 -20.38
CA THR A 105 -2.42 -6.25 -19.86
C THR A 105 -1.68 -6.85 -18.67
N ALA A 106 -0.35 -6.75 -18.67
CA ALA A 106 0.51 -7.16 -17.56
C ALA A 106 1.48 -6.02 -17.23
N PHE A 107 1.61 -5.70 -15.96
CA PHE A 107 2.54 -4.66 -15.51
C PHE A 107 3.07 -4.94 -14.10
N GLY A 108 4.22 -4.34 -13.80
CA GLY A 108 4.84 -4.44 -12.49
C GLY A 108 6.08 -3.55 -12.38
N ALA A 109 6.53 -3.38 -11.14
CA ALA A 109 7.68 -2.56 -10.80
C ALA A 109 8.49 -3.23 -9.67
N PRO A 110 9.31 -4.27 -9.97
CA PRO A 110 10.21 -4.83 -8.98
C PRO A 110 11.23 -3.78 -8.55
N GLN A 111 11.44 -3.68 -7.24
CA GLN A 111 12.37 -2.69 -6.70
C GLN A 111 12.89 -3.08 -5.33
N TRP A 112 14.06 -2.53 -5.00
CA TRP A 112 14.59 -2.49 -3.66
C TRP A 112 15.19 -1.11 -3.39
N HIS A 113 15.19 -0.70 -2.14
CA HIS A 113 15.85 0.51 -1.68
C HIS A 113 16.25 0.38 -0.22
N ASN A 114 17.43 0.85 0.07
CA ASN A 114 17.89 1.05 1.42
C ASN A 114 17.30 2.36 1.98
N ARG A 115 17.08 2.40 3.27
CA ARG A 115 16.51 3.56 3.92
C ARG A 115 17.20 3.88 5.22
N ARG A 116 17.15 5.12 5.62
CA ARG A 116 17.55 5.53 6.95
C ARG A 116 16.53 5.01 7.95
N THR A 117 16.99 4.23 8.92
CA THR A 117 16.18 3.85 10.06
C THR A 117 16.24 5.02 11.06
N SER A 118 15.12 5.63 11.36
CA SER A 118 15.01 6.48 12.53
C SER A 118 13.63 6.25 13.12
N TYR A 119 13.58 5.67 14.27
CA TYR A 119 12.37 5.61 15.06
C TYR A 119 12.11 6.99 15.67
N ASP A 120 13.15 7.60 16.21
CA ASP A 120 13.14 8.97 16.68
C ASP A 120 14.04 9.83 15.79
N GLY A 121 13.51 10.94 15.28
CA GLY A 121 14.33 11.93 14.58
C GLY A 121 15.44 12.46 15.46
N LEU A 122 16.53 12.95 14.86
CA LEU A 122 17.54 13.68 15.60
C LEU A 122 16.99 15.04 16.06
N THR A 123 17.24 15.38 17.30
CA THR A 123 17.05 16.74 17.86
C THR A 123 18.01 17.74 17.20
N VAL A 124 17.83 19.03 17.47
CA VAL A 124 18.78 20.06 17.03
C VAL A 124 20.19 19.75 17.55
N GLN A 125 20.32 19.33 18.81
CA GLN A 125 21.60 18.91 19.40
C GLN A 125 22.16 17.69 18.64
N GLY A 126 21.36 16.66 18.40
CA GLY A 126 21.80 15.47 17.63
C GLY A 126 22.34 15.84 16.25
N TRP A 127 21.71 16.80 15.54
CA TRP A 127 22.22 17.29 14.26
C TRP A 127 23.49 18.14 14.40
N GLN A 128 23.70 18.81 15.54
CA GLN A 128 24.96 19.50 15.82
C GLN A 128 26.09 18.50 16.07
N ASP A 129 25.80 17.43 16.81
CA ASP A 129 26.77 16.36 17.10
C ASP A 129 27.22 15.62 15.84
N VAL A 130 26.33 15.44 14.85
CA VAL A 130 26.67 14.84 13.55
C VAL A 130 27.74 15.65 12.78
N GLN A 131 27.86 16.96 13.04
CA GLN A 131 28.84 17.80 12.31
C GLN A 131 30.30 17.41 12.58
N GLN A 132 30.59 16.70 13.66
CA GLN A 132 31.94 16.15 13.90
C GLN A 132 32.33 15.07 12.89
N TYR A 133 31.34 14.41 12.25
CA TYR A 133 31.55 13.33 11.29
C TYR A 133 31.33 13.79 9.84
N MET A 134 30.48 14.79 9.63
CA MET A 134 30.15 15.31 8.30
C MET A 134 30.18 16.84 8.28
N PRO A 135 30.67 17.48 7.19
CA PRO A 135 30.65 18.92 7.04
C PRO A 135 29.22 19.49 7.22
N TYR A 136 29.15 20.72 7.73
CA TYR A 136 27.88 21.39 8.05
C TYR A 136 26.82 21.30 6.95
N LYS A 137 27.21 21.50 5.68
CA LYS A 137 26.28 21.44 4.55
C LYS A 137 25.83 20.03 4.19
N GLU A 138 26.56 18.99 4.60
CA GLU A 138 26.28 17.59 4.29
C GLU A 138 25.70 16.80 5.45
N LYS A 139 25.61 17.40 6.66
CA LYS A 139 25.13 16.70 7.85
C LYS A 139 23.76 16.02 7.67
N TYR A 140 22.89 16.57 6.83
CA TYR A 140 21.56 16.00 6.56
C TYR A 140 21.61 14.74 5.68
N ARG A 141 22.76 14.44 5.05
CA ARG A 141 23.04 13.18 4.38
C ARG A 141 23.37 12.05 5.33
N TYR A 142 23.70 12.36 6.57
CA TYR A 142 24.12 11.38 7.56
C TYR A 142 23.03 10.35 7.85
N ASN A 143 23.44 9.08 7.96
CA ASN A 143 22.61 7.95 8.35
C ASN A 143 23.22 7.25 9.56
N ALA A 144 22.54 7.33 10.70
CA ALA A 144 23.02 6.78 11.97
C ALA A 144 23.20 5.25 11.96
N THR A 145 22.67 4.56 10.97
CA THR A 145 22.72 3.10 10.84
C THR A 145 23.48 2.62 9.60
N PHE A 146 24.07 3.54 8.83
CA PHE A 146 25.02 3.19 7.78
C PHE A 146 26.38 2.82 8.37
N GLY A 147 26.98 1.72 7.94
CA GLY A 147 28.28 1.33 8.44
C GLY A 147 28.85 0.08 7.83
N TYR A 148 29.80 -0.53 8.51
CA TYR A 148 30.61 -1.62 7.99
C TYR A 148 30.73 -2.78 8.99
N ASP A 149 30.83 -3.99 8.48
CA ASP A 149 31.16 -5.19 9.25
C ASP A 149 32.69 -5.38 9.43
N ASN A 150 33.09 -6.46 10.11
CA ASN A 150 34.50 -6.79 10.35
C ASN A 150 35.31 -7.08 9.07
N GLN A 151 34.61 -7.38 7.95
CA GLN A 151 35.22 -7.59 6.65
C GLN A 151 35.27 -6.31 5.80
N GLY A 152 34.85 -5.16 6.36
CA GLY A 152 34.78 -3.90 5.66
C GLY A 152 33.64 -3.80 4.62
N ARG A 153 32.68 -4.72 4.63
CA ARG A 153 31.53 -4.69 3.73
C ARG A 153 30.51 -3.68 4.23
N VAL A 154 29.96 -2.91 3.31
CA VAL A 154 28.86 -2.00 3.61
C VAL A 154 27.62 -2.77 4.07
N ARG A 155 27.02 -2.28 5.16
CA ARG A 155 25.82 -2.85 5.76
C ARG A 155 24.76 -1.76 5.93
N HIS A 156 23.52 -2.18 5.96
CA HIS A 156 22.36 -1.33 6.24
C HIS A 156 21.45 -2.01 7.27
N SER A 157 20.69 -1.24 8.01
CA SER A 157 19.76 -1.75 9.03
C SER A 157 18.32 -1.81 8.54
N ALA A 158 18.03 -1.25 7.37
CA ALA A 158 16.69 -1.24 6.81
C ALA A 158 16.71 -1.20 5.29
N GLN A 159 16.05 -2.18 4.68
CA GLN A 159 15.84 -2.28 3.24
C GLN A 159 14.40 -2.65 2.97
N ASN A 160 13.81 -2.07 1.92
CA ASN A 160 12.56 -2.55 1.36
C ASN A 160 12.81 -3.24 0.01
N VAL A 161 12.20 -4.40 -0.17
CA VAL A 161 12.21 -5.14 -1.43
C VAL A 161 10.78 -5.53 -1.75
N TYR A 162 10.28 -5.18 -2.94
CA TYR A 162 8.95 -5.63 -3.33
C TYR A 162 8.74 -5.67 -4.84
N HIS A 163 7.84 -6.56 -5.23
CA HIS A 163 7.29 -6.66 -6.57
C HIS A 163 5.81 -7.04 -6.46
N LYS A 164 4.94 -6.22 -7.05
CA LYS A 164 3.49 -6.42 -7.07
C LYS A 164 2.98 -6.44 -8.50
N PRO A 165 3.25 -7.51 -9.27
CA PRO A 165 2.76 -7.64 -10.64
C PRO A 165 1.24 -7.72 -10.65
N GLN A 166 0.65 -7.19 -11.72
CA GLN A 166 -0.76 -7.32 -12.01
C GLN A 166 -0.97 -7.75 -13.46
N ILE A 167 -1.87 -8.69 -13.64
CA ILE A 167 -2.32 -9.17 -14.95
C ILE A 167 -3.82 -8.92 -15.03
N GLN A 168 -4.28 -8.38 -16.15
CA GLN A 168 -5.68 -8.06 -16.39
C GLN A 168 -6.11 -8.61 -17.76
N LEU A 169 -7.25 -9.28 -17.77
CA LEU A 169 -7.96 -9.65 -19.01
C LEU A 169 -9.23 -8.81 -19.07
N GLN A 170 -9.33 -7.99 -20.09
CA GLN A 170 -10.48 -7.12 -20.32
C GLN A 170 -11.24 -7.59 -21.55
N HIS A 171 -12.55 -7.61 -21.44
CA HIS A 171 -13.47 -7.76 -22.58
C HIS A 171 -14.40 -6.55 -22.62
N LEU A 172 -14.34 -5.81 -23.70
CA LEU A 172 -15.28 -4.74 -24.01
C LEU A 172 -16.26 -5.24 -25.07
N TRP A 173 -17.53 -5.19 -24.76
CA TRP A 173 -18.65 -5.50 -25.66
C TRP A 173 -19.48 -4.25 -25.92
N GLN A 174 -19.43 -3.75 -27.15
CA GLN A 174 -20.30 -2.67 -27.62
C GLN A 174 -21.64 -3.30 -28.08
N ILE A 175 -22.63 -3.33 -27.18
CA ILE A 175 -23.94 -3.98 -27.41
C ILE A 175 -24.74 -3.21 -28.45
N SER A 176 -24.69 -1.88 -28.39
CA SER A 176 -25.29 -0.96 -29.35
C SER A 176 -24.55 0.38 -29.32
N ASN A 177 -24.95 1.35 -30.12
CA ASN A 177 -24.35 2.69 -30.13
C ASN A 177 -24.47 3.41 -28.76
N THR A 178 -25.44 3.01 -27.93
CA THR A 178 -25.74 3.62 -26.64
C THR A 178 -25.53 2.69 -25.45
N ALA A 179 -25.07 1.46 -25.66
CA ALA A 179 -24.89 0.48 -24.58
C ALA A 179 -23.60 -0.31 -24.73
N SER A 180 -22.87 -0.47 -23.64
CA SER A 180 -21.66 -1.27 -23.59
C SER A 180 -21.55 -2.06 -22.27
N LEU A 181 -20.83 -3.17 -22.32
CA LEU A 181 -20.45 -3.96 -21.15
C LEU A 181 -18.92 -4.08 -21.14
N ASN A 182 -18.31 -3.65 -20.07
CA ASN A 182 -16.87 -3.76 -19.84
C ASN A 182 -16.61 -4.70 -18.67
N THR A 183 -15.96 -5.83 -18.92
CA THR A 183 -15.62 -6.82 -17.91
C THR A 183 -14.12 -6.96 -17.81
N VAL A 184 -13.58 -6.84 -16.59
CA VAL A 184 -12.15 -6.97 -16.29
C VAL A 184 -11.98 -8.05 -15.23
N ALA A 185 -11.29 -9.13 -15.57
CA ALA A 185 -10.75 -10.08 -14.62
C ALA A 185 -9.29 -9.72 -14.32
N TYR A 186 -8.87 -9.78 -13.08
CA TYR A 186 -7.51 -9.42 -12.71
C TYR A 186 -6.90 -10.37 -11.67
N LEU A 187 -5.56 -10.47 -11.71
CA LEU A 187 -4.74 -11.21 -10.77
C LEU A 187 -3.55 -10.33 -10.37
N SER A 188 -3.30 -10.19 -9.07
CA SER A 188 -2.07 -9.61 -8.53
C SER A 188 -1.40 -10.58 -7.58
N LEU A 189 -0.11 -10.84 -7.80
CA LEU A 189 0.74 -11.70 -6.97
C LEU A 189 1.86 -10.83 -6.39
N GLY A 190 1.67 -10.35 -5.16
CA GLY A 190 2.64 -9.48 -4.51
C GLY A 190 3.60 -10.26 -3.63
N TYR A 191 4.88 -9.95 -3.73
CA TYR A 191 5.90 -10.41 -2.79
C TYR A 191 6.89 -9.30 -2.47
N GLY A 192 7.47 -9.43 -1.31
CA GLY A 192 8.45 -8.52 -0.79
C GLY A 192 8.30 -8.31 0.71
N GLY A 193 9.13 -7.46 1.23
CA GLY A 193 9.15 -7.16 2.65
C GLY A 193 10.06 -6.00 2.99
N GLY A 194 10.12 -5.73 4.29
CA GLY A 194 11.05 -4.78 4.87
C GLY A 194 12.05 -5.51 5.74
N GLU A 195 13.34 -5.37 5.42
CA GLU A 195 14.41 -5.82 6.30
C GLU A 195 14.60 -4.81 7.42
N SER A 196 14.75 -5.30 8.65
CA SER A 196 15.02 -4.49 9.84
C SER A 196 15.70 -5.30 10.92
N GLY A 197 16.47 -4.61 11.76
CA GLY A 197 17.09 -5.22 12.92
C GLY A 197 16.08 -5.60 13.98
N MET A 198 16.35 -6.71 14.67
CA MET A 198 15.67 -7.19 15.87
C MET A 198 16.72 -7.67 16.88
N GLY A 199 16.40 -7.68 18.15
CA GLY A 199 17.34 -8.10 19.19
C GLY A 199 16.66 -8.41 20.52
N THR A 200 17.48 -8.84 21.47
CA THR A 200 17.06 -8.97 22.86
C THR A 200 16.66 -7.60 23.44
N ALA A 201 15.93 -7.59 24.55
CA ALA A 201 15.46 -6.36 25.18
C ALA A 201 16.59 -5.35 25.44
N ALA A 202 17.79 -5.83 25.76
CA ALA A 202 18.95 -4.99 26.04
C ALA A 202 19.51 -4.28 24.80
N TYR A 203 19.33 -4.86 23.59
CA TYR A 203 20.01 -4.38 22.39
C TYR A 203 19.08 -3.98 21.24
N ASN A 204 17.78 -4.29 21.33
CA ASN A 204 16.85 -4.05 20.23
C ASN A 204 16.82 -2.58 19.79
N SER A 205 16.86 -1.64 20.73
CA SER A 205 16.89 -0.19 20.43
C SER A 205 18.19 0.28 19.77
N SER A 206 19.28 -0.48 19.90
CA SER A 206 20.57 -0.13 19.28
C SER A 206 20.50 -0.09 17.76
N TRP A 207 19.56 -0.84 17.15
CA TRP A 207 19.33 -0.83 15.71
C TRP A 207 18.86 0.50 15.13
N TYR A 208 18.39 1.41 15.97
CA TYR A 208 17.99 2.74 15.50
C TYR A 208 19.16 3.69 15.28
N GLY A 209 20.34 3.38 15.88
CA GLY A 209 21.52 4.24 15.83
C GLY A 209 21.36 5.56 16.58
N THR A 210 20.18 5.78 17.19
CA THR A 210 19.83 6.95 17.98
C THR A 210 19.12 6.52 19.28
N ASN A 211 19.19 7.38 20.29
CA ASN A 211 18.46 7.21 21.54
C ASN A 211 18.00 8.60 21.99
N ASN A 212 16.68 8.80 22.19
CA ASN A 212 16.07 10.06 22.58
C ASN A 212 16.55 11.27 21.72
N GLY A 213 16.66 11.06 20.42
CA GLY A 213 17.04 12.11 19.46
C GLY A 213 18.52 12.48 19.41
N VAL A 214 19.40 11.76 20.10
CA VAL A 214 20.87 11.88 20.01
C VAL A 214 21.48 10.58 19.49
N LEU A 215 22.73 10.63 19.03
CA LEU A 215 23.40 9.44 18.52
C LEU A 215 23.65 8.41 19.63
N ASN A 216 23.31 7.16 19.36
CA ASN A 216 23.72 6.04 20.21
C ASN A 216 25.18 5.69 19.91
N MET A 217 26.04 5.84 20.91
CA MET A 217 27.50 5.62 20.78
C MET A 217 27.92 4.17 21.02
N SER A 218 27.00 3.30 21.47
CA SER A 218 27.35 1.90 21.82
C SER A 218 27.89 1.09 20.64
N PHE A 219 27.34 1.35 19.44
CA PHE A 219 27.75 0.72 18.17
C PHE A 219 28.17 1.80 17.17
N ARG A 220 29.07 2.68 17.57
CA ARG A 220 29.55 3.80 16.75
C ARG A 220 31.06 3.73 16.59
N ARG A 221 31.54 3.79 15.35
CA ARG A 221 32.97 3.90 15.02
C ARG A 221 33.45 5.34 15.17
N ALA A 222 34.76 5.52 15.23
CA ALA A 222 35.36 6.85 15.36
C ALA A 222 35.03 7.78 14.16
N ASP A 223 34.77 7.22 12.98
CA ASP A 223 34.35 7.94 11.77
C ASP A 223 32.85 8.27 11.74
N GLY A 224 32.11 7.95 12.78
CA GLY A 224 30.66 8.18 12.89
C GLY A 224 29.79 7.13 12.23
N THR A 225 30.35 6.10 11.58
CA THR A 225 29.56 5.02 10.98
C THR A 225 29.10 4.01 12.04
N PHE A 226 28.03 3.27 11.74
CA PHE A 226 27.53 2.19 12.61
C PHE A 226 28.48 0.99 12.56
N ASP A 227 28.79 0.43 13.73
CA ASP A 227 29.75 -0.66 13.88
C ASP A 227 29.08 -2.04 13.85
N TYR A 228 28.85 -2.56 12.65
CA TYR A 228 28.32 -3.92 12.48
C TYR A 228 29.36 -4.98 12.86
N GLY A 229 30.66 -4.65 12.83
CA GLY A 229 31.72 -5.53 13.34
C GLY A 229 31.56 -5.78 14.83
N LYS A 230 31.27 -4.74 15.61
CA LYS A 230 30.98 -4.88 17.03
C LYS A 230 29.73 -5.71 17.31
N VAL A 231 28.71 -5.67 16.41
CA VAL A 231 27.56 -6.56 16.51
C VAL A 231 27.98 -8.02 16.27
N GLN A 232 28.84 -8.29 15.29
CA GLN A 232 29.38 -9.63 15.02
C GLN A 232 30.16 -10.15 16.24
N ASP A 233 31.06 -9.33 16.83
CA ASP A 233 31.85 -9.70 18.00
C ASP A 233 30.98 -9.97 19.24
N LEU A 234 29.92 -9.18 19.43
CA LEU A 234 28.95 -9.38 20.50
C LEU A 234 28.26 -10.73 20.38
N ASN A 235 27.77 -11.05 19.19
CA ASN A 235 27.02 -12.26 18.95
C ASN A 235 27.90 -13.52 19.00
N GLU A 236 29.12 -13.46 18.45
CA GLU A 236 30.08 -14.57 18.46
C GLU A 236 30.51 -14.97 19.88
N LYS A 237 30.66 -13.98 20.78
CA LYS A 237 31.02 -14.17 22.19
C LYS A 237 29.86 -14.57 23.08
N SER A 238 28.61 -14.45 22.60
CA SER A 238 27.43 -14.67 23.42
C SER A 238 27.07 -16.16 23.52
N GLU A 239 27.16 -16.73 24.72
CA GLU A 239 26.72 -18.09 25.02
C GLU A 239 25.21 -18.29 24.94
N SER A 240 24.44 -17.21 25.09
CA SER A 240 22.96 -17.21 25.03
C SER A 240 22.39 -17.00 23.62
N GLY A 241 23.25 -17.08 22.60
CA GLY A 241 22.89 -16.83 21.19
C GLY A 241 23.01 -15.37 20.78
N SER A 242 22.66 -15.07 19.54
CA SER A 242 22.73 -13.73 18.97
C SER A 242 21.89 -12.74 19.76
N GLN A 243 22.50 -11.62 20.11
CA GLN A 243 21.83 -10.51 20.83
C GLN A 243 21.16 -9.53 19.88
N MET A 244 21.67 -9.44 18.66
CA MET A 244 21.18 -8.58 17.58
C MET A 244 21.18 -9.37 16.27
N VAL A 245 20.05 -9.40 15.56
CA VAL A 245 19.86 -10.14 14.31
C VAL A 245 19.18 -9.26 13.28
N MET A 246 19.30 -9.61 12.01
CA MET A 246 18.53 -9.00 10.94
C MET A 246 17.35 -9.91 10.58
N THR A 247 16.20 -9.30 10.32
CA THR A 247 14.98 -10.01 9.94
C THR A 247 14.30 -9.35 8.76
N MET A 248 13.62 -10.14 7.96
CA MET A 248 12.75 -9.69 6.88
C MET A 248 11.29 -9.86 7.30
N SER A 249 10.57 -8.74 7.41
CA SER A 249 9.12 -8.73 7.54
C SER A 249 8.49 -8.88 6.17
N ASN A 250 8.16 -10.10 5.79
CA ASN A 250 7.55 -10.42 4.51
C ASN A 250 6.07 -10.01 4.50
N ASN A 251 5.65 -9.39 3.39
CA ASN A 251 4.28 -9.00 3.11
C ASN A 251 3.96 -9.43 1.68
N GLN A 252 3.34 -10.59 1.56
CA GLN A 252 2.98 -11.21 0.29
C GLN A 252 1.47 -11.17 0.12
N HIS A 253 0.99 -11.15 -1.13
CA HIS A 253 -0.44 -11.31 -1.37
C HIS A 253 -0.75 -12.07 -2.65
N ARG A 254 -1.90 -12.71 -2.65
CA ARG A 254 -2.62 -13.22 -3.81
C ARG A 254 -3.96 -12.50 -3.86
N TRP A 255 -4.20 -11.75 -4.91
CA TRP A 255 -5.41 -10.96 -5.08
C TRP A 255 -5.95 -11.15 -6.48
N TYR A 256 -7.14 -11.66 -6.59
CA TYR A 256 -7.86 -11.82 -7.84
C TYR A 256 -9.28 -11.30 -7.71
N GLY A 257 -9.81 -10.85 -8.82
CA GLY A 257 -11.17 -10.35 -8.86
C GLY A 257 -11.70 -10.15 -10.26
N LEU A 258 -12.95 -9.77 -10.30
CA LEU A 258 -13.70 -9.47 -11.50
C LEU A 258 -14.55 -8.24 -11.26
N VAL A 259 -14.46 -7.27 -12.16
CA VAL A 259 -15.35 -6.10 -12.20
C VAL A 259 -16.05 -6.11 -13.55
N SER A 260 -17.37 -6.02 -13.56
CA SER A 260 -18.15 -5.89 -14.78
C SER A 260 -19.08 -4.69 -14.68
N THR A 261 -18.99 -3.79 -15.66
CA THR A 261 -19.76 -2.53 -15.68
C THR A 261 -20.55 -2.44 -16.98
N PHE A 262 -21.86 -2.37 -16.84
CA PHE A 262 -22.77 -2.05 -17.90
C PHE A 262 -23.00 -0.53 -17.93
N THR A 263 -22.91 0.07 -19.11
CA THR A 263 -23.16 1.50 -19.35
C THR A 263 -24.27 1.63 -20.38
N LYS A 264 -25.24 2.52 -20.13
CA LYS A 264 -26.33 2.80 -21.04
C LYS A 264 -26.67 4.29 -21.07
N GLU A 265 -26.61 4.87 -22.25
CA GLU A 265 -27.21 6.17 -22.53
C GLU A 265 -28.71 5.96 -22.72
N MET A 266 -29.49 6.27 -21.68
CA MET A 266 -30.94 6.11 -21.70
C MET A 266 -31.62 7.19 -22.55
N SER A 267 -31.01 8.38 -22.58
CA SER A 267 -31.41 9.51 -23.42
C SER A 267 -30.20 10.45 -23.59
N GLU A 268 -30.32 11.50 -24.39
CA GLU A 268 -29.31 12.57 -24.51
C GLU A 268 -28.94 13.24 -23.16
N ARG A 269 -29.78 13.05 -22.13
CA ARG A 269 -29.64 13.69 -20.83
C ARG A 269 -29.35 12.71 -19.68
N LEU A 270 -29.56 11.43 -19.88
CA LEU A 270 -29.49 10.44 -18.80
C LEU A 270 -28.57 9.29 -19.17
N ASN A 271 -27.47 9.17 -18.43
CA ASN A 271 -26.55 8.05 -18.46
C ASN A 271 -26.70 7.18 -17.20
N VAL A 272 -26.76 5.87 -17.37
CA VAL A 272 -26.89 4.90 -16.29
C VAL A 272 -25.75 3.92 -16.34
N TYR A 273 -25.20 3.61 -15.18
CA TYR A 273 -24.15 2.62 -14.96
C TYR A 273 -24.62 1.62 -13.93
N ALA A 274 -24.37 0.34 -14.15
CA ALA A 274 -24.64 -0.70 -13.18
C ALA A 274 -23.53 -1.76 -13.27
N GLY A 275 -23.17 -2.37 -12.15
CA GLY A 275 -22.11 -3.36 -12.19
C GLY A 275 -22.01 -4.24 -10.97
N VAL A 276 -21.09 -5.19 -11.08
CA VAL A 276 -20.70 -6.13 -10.03
C VAL A 276 -19.20 -6.05 -9.80
N ASP A 277 -18.79 -6.26 -8.57
CA ASP A 277 -17.37 -6.29 -8.15
C ASP A 277 -17.19 -7.51 -7.22
N LEU A 278 -16.35 -8.44 -7.63
CA LEU A 278 -16.01 -9.64 -6.88
C LEU A 278 -14.51 -9.67 -6.65
N ARG A 279 -14.07 -9.95 -5.43
CA ARG A 279 -12.66 -10.08 -5.09
C ARG A 279 -12.38 -11.11 -4.01
N SER A 280 -11.23 -11.73 -4.13
CA SER A 280 -10.66 -12.59 -3.10
C SER A 280 -9.20 -12.19 -2.88
N TYR A 281 -8.84 -12.00 -1.63
CA TYR A 281 -7.53 -11.55 -1.20
C TYR A 281 -7.01 -12.45 -0.09
N VAL A 282 -5.75 -12.87 -0.21
CA VAL A 282 -4.99 -13.52 0.86
C VAL A 282 -3.68 -12.76 1.02
N GLY A 283 -3.48 -12.20 2.20
CA GLY A 283 -2.22 -11.54 2.58
C GLY A 283 -1.44 -12.41 3.55
N THR A 284 -0.23 -12.83 3.18
CA THR A 284 0.69 -13.59 4.04
C THR A 284 1.68 -12.65 4.70
N HIS A 285 1.76 -12.72 6.02
CA HIS A 285 2.62 -11.87 6.85
C HIS A 285 3.46 -12.73 7.78
N ASN A 286 4.77 -12.73 7.59
CA ASN A 286 5.70 -13.41 8.48
C ASN A 286 7.01 -12.64 8.63
N ASN A 287 7.75 -12.94 9.70
CA ASN A 287 9.10 -12.45 9.89
C ASN A 287 10.08 -13.63 9.87
N ARG A 288 11.16 -13.48 9.11
CA ARG A 288 12.24 -14.50 9.03
C ARG A 288 13.58 -13.88 9.37
N ILE A 289 14.43 -14.65 10.05
CA ILE A 289 15.82 -14.28 10.28
C ILE A 289 16.57 -14.29 8.95
N THR A 290 17.27 -13.19 8.62
CA THR A 290 18.11 -13.08 7.42
C THR A 290 19.60 -13.09 7.74
N ASP A 291 20.02 -12.65 8.94
CA ASP A 291 21.41 -12.66 9.38
C ASP A 291 21.51 -12.77 10.90
N LEU A 292 22.35 -13.68 11.38
CA LEU A 292 22.67 -13.87 12.79
C LEU A 292 23.91 -13.09 13.24
N PHE A 293 24.59 -12.39 12.33
CA PHE A 293 25.85 -11.65 12.59
C PHE A 293 26.86 -12.46 13.37
N ASN A 294 27.31 -13.60 12.82
CA ASN A 294 28.25 -14.56 13.39
C ASN A 294 27.77 -15.31 14.66
N GLY A 295 26.58 -15.05 15.15
CA GLY A 295 26.02 -15.81 16.28
C GLY A 295 25.61 -17.22 15.88
N ALA A 296 25.62 -18.15 16.82
CA ALA A 296 25.33 -19.57 16.58
C ALA A 296 23.81 -19.82 16.39
N TYR A 297 22.94 -19.05 17.04
CA TYR A 297 21.48 -19.17 16.99
C TYR A 297 20.84 -17.89 17.56
N TYR A 298 19.53 -17.77 17.43
CA TYR A 298 18.73 -16.71 18.06
C TYR A 298 17.60 -17.32 18.91
N ILE A 299 17.26 -16.68 20.03
CA ILE A 299 16.10 -17.02 20.88
C ILE A 299 15.06 -15.92 20.68
N ASP A 300 13.89 -16.30 20.14
CA ASP A 300 12.81 -15.35 19.90
C ASP A 300 11.95 -15.14 21.14
N ALA A 301 12.05 -13.97 21.76
CA ALA A 301 11.29 -13.60 22.95
C ALA A 301 9.76 -13.64 22.73
N PHE A 302 9.29 -13.46 21.49
CA PHE A 302 7.86 -13.52 21.16
C PHE A 302 7.23 -14.90 21.39
N ARG A 303 8.04 -15.98 21.38
CA ARG A 303 7.57 -17.34 21.70
C ARG A 303 7.07 -17.46 23.13
N ALA A 304 7.53 -16.62 24.06
CA ALA A 304 7.02 -16.58 25.42
C ALA A 304 5.55 -16.13 25.51
N ASN A 305 5.03 -15.46 24.47
CA ASN A 305 3.65 -15.01 24.40
C ASN A 305 2.69 -16.08 23.81
N VAL A 306 3.22 -17.23 23.36
CA VAL A 306 2.40 -18.33 22.85
C VAL A 306 1.73 -19.05 24.03
N LYS A 307 0.41 -19.03 24.08
CA LYS A 307 -0.37 -19.67 25.15
C LYS A 307 -0.52 -21.17 24.91
N ALA A 308 -0.29 -22.01 25.92
CA ALA A 308 -0.48 -23.46 25.86
C ALA A 308 -1.92 -23.86 25.45
N ALA A 309 -2.92 -23.04 25.79
CA ALA A 309 -4.30 -23.26 25.37
C ALA A 309 -4.48 -23.14 23.83
N ASN A 310 -3.64 -22.35 23.15
CA ASN A 310 -3.69 -22.13 21.72
C ASN A 310 -2.73 -23.06 20.95
N ASN A 311 -1.60 -23.40 21.57
CA ASN A 311 -0.59 -24.27 21.00
C ASN A 311 -0.01 -25.15 22.10
N SER A 312 -0.35 -26.44 22.08
CA SER A 312 0.02 -27.41 23.09
C SER A 312 1.54 -27.57 23.28
N ALA A 313 2.35 -27.28 22.25
CA ALA A 313 3.81 -27.29 22.36
C ALA A 313 4.34 -26.25 23.36
N ALA A 314 3.59 -25.16 23.60
CA ALA A 314 3.97 -24.13 24.57
C ALA A 314 3.78 -24.56 26.04
N ALA A 315 3.22 -25.75 26.28
CA ALA A 315 3.22 -26.38 27.62
C ALA A 315 4.63 -26.85 28.04
N ASP A 316 5.50 -27.11 27.09
CA ASP A 316 6.92 -27.39 27.37
C ASP A 316 7.65 -26.08 27.76
N PRO A 317 8.25 -25.98 28.98
CA PRO A 317 9.03 -24.82 29.39
C PRO A 317 10.18 -24.46 28.46
N LEU A 318 10.69 -25.42 27.68
CA LEU A 318 11.79 -25.24 26.72
C LEU A 318 11.32 -24.63 25.39
N PHE A 319 10.01 -24.61 25.10
CA PHE A 319 9.47 -24.06 23.85
C PHE A 319 9.92 -22.63 23.57
N LYS A 320 9.94 -21.77 24.58
CA LYS A 320 10.37 -20.37 24.46
C LYS A 320 11.88 -20.19 24.26
N TYR A 321 12.67 -21.23 24.50
CA TYR A 321 14.12 -21.22 24.34
C TYR A 321 14.59 -21.95 23.08
N GLN A 322 13.70 -22.19 22.12
CA GLN A 322 14.04 -22.82 20.86
C GLN A 322 15.16 -22.03 20.15
N LYS A 323 16.23 -22.72 19.78
CA LYS A 323 17.35 -22.16 19.03
C LYS A 323 16.98 -22.03 17.56
N LEU A 324 17.02 -20.81 17.04
CA LEU A 324 16.61 -20.48 15.67
C LEU A 324 17.79 -20.10 14.81
N SER A 325 17.73 -20.45 13.53
CA SER A 325 18.73 -20.21 12.50
C SER A 325 18.25 -19.24 11.42
N VAL A 326 19.12 -18.85 10.50
CA VAL A 326 18.74 -18.07 9.32
C VAL A 326 17.63 -18.80 8.53
N GLY A 327 16.59 -18.10 8.17
CA GLY A 327 15.41 -18.63 7.50
C GLY A 327 14.25 -19.01 8.42
N ASP A 328 14.51 -19.19 9.72
CA ASP A 328 13.47 -19.52 10.68
C ASP A 328 12.53 -18.34 10.96
N ILE A 329 11.30 -18.68 11.33
CA ILE A 329 10.25 -17.73 11.66
C ILE A 329 10.42 -17.18 13.07
N VAL A 330 10.26 -15.87 13.20
CA VAL A 330 10.23 -15.13 14.46
C VAL A 330 9.01 -14.23 14.51
N ARG A 331 8.53 -13.92 15.71
CA ARG A 331 7.50 -12.94 16.02
C ARG A 331 6.10 -13.28 15.49
N ARG A 332 5.91 -13.60 14.19
CA ARG A 332 4.59 -13.83 13.57
C ARG A 332 4.68 -14.64 12.28
N ASP A 333 3.61 -15.39 12.00
CA ASP A 333 3.36 -16.06 10.73
C ASP A 333 1.86 -16.30 10.56
N TYR A 334 1.19 -15.49 9.73
CA TYR A 334 -0.25 -15.62 9.49
C TYR A 334 -0.66 -15.22 8.08
N ASP A 335 -1.81 -15.74 7.66
CA ASP A 335 -2.54 -15.30 6.50
C ASP A 335 -3.80 -14.54 6.92
N GLY A 336 -4.02 -13.39 6.31
CA GLY A 336 -5.28 -12.66 6.41
C GLY A 336 -6.10 -12.87 5.14
N HIS A 337 -7.35 -13.32 5.29
CA HIS A 337 -8.25 -13.61 4.19
C HIS A 337 -9.37 -12.58 4.12
N VAL A 338 -9.67 -12.10 2.92
CA VAL A 338 -10.78 -11.18 2.67
C VAL A 338 -11.46 -11.57 1.36
N ASN A 339 -12.73 -12.00 1.45
CA ASN A 339 -13.59 -12.19 0.30
C ASN A 339 -14.66 -11.09 0.27
N GLN A 340 -14.85 -10.47 -0.88
CA GLN A 340 -15.83 -9.39 -1.03
C GLN A 340 -16.59 -9.57 -2.34
N GLY A 341 -17.91 -9.38 -2.27
CA GLY A 341 -18.79 -9.28 -3.43
C GLY A 341 -19.74 -8.12 -3.27
N GLY A 342 -20.00 -7.39 -4.36
CA GLY A 342 -20.89 -6.24 -4.30
C GLY A 342 -21.48 -5.88 -5.65
N VAL A 343 -22.53 -5.07 -5.58
CA VAL A 343 -23.20 -4.47 -6.73
C VAL A 343 -23.19 -2.95 -6.57
N PHE A 344 -23.17 -2.25 -7.68
CA PHE A 344 -23.21 -0.80 -7.69
C PHE A 344 -24.03 -0.26 -8.85
N GLY A 345 -24.55 0.93 -8.68
CA GLY A 345 -25.28 1.64 -9.73
C GLY A 345 -25.11 3.14 -9.60
N GLN A 346 -25.24 3.84 -10.73
CA GLN A 346 -25.12 5.28 -10.82
C GLN A 346 -25.97 5.79 -11.96
N ALA A 347 -26.62 6.93 -11.75
CA ALA A 347 -27.30 7.71 -12.78
C ALA A 347 -26.69 9.12 -12.82
N GLU A 348 -26.41 9.60 -14.02
CA GLU A 348 -25.92 10.95 -14.31
C GLU A 348 -26.94 11.66 -15.21
N TYR A 349 -27.40 12.82 -14.80
CA TYR A 349 -28.39 13.61 -15.53
C TYR A 349 -27.83 14.99 -15.87
N ASP A 350 -27.84 15.30 -17.15
CA ASP A 350 -27.41 16.59 -17.69
C ASP A 350 -28.55 17.32 -18.35
N TYR A 351 -28.85 18.54 -17.88
CA TYR A 351 -29.86 19.40 -18.47
C TYR A 351 -29.41 20.85 -18.50
N ASN A 352 -29.09 21.36 -19.67
CA ASN A 352 -28.59 22.72 -19.88
C ASN A 352 -27.32 22.99 -19.00
N ASN A 353 -27.51 23.82 -17.98
CA ASN A 353 -26.47 24.23 -17.05
C ASN A 353 -26.41 23.38 -15.76
N LEU A 354 -27.32 22.43 -15.61
CA LEU A 354 -27.46 21.58 -14.42
C LEU A 354 -26.93 20.17 -14.73
N THR A 355 -26.00 19.71 -13.95
CA THR A 355 -25.58 18.29 -13.91
C THR A 355 -25.88 17.73 -12.52
N ALA A 356 -26.51 16.56 -12.45
CA ALA A 356 -26.77 15.86 -11.20
C ALA A 356 -26.33 14.41 -11.29
N PHE A 357 -25.94 13.82 -10.17
CA PHE A 357 -25.70 12.39 -10.10
C PHE A 357 -26.28 11.79 -8.83
N LEU A 358 -26.62 10.50 -8.92
CA LEU A 358 -26.93 9.65 -7.77
C LEU A 358 -26.21 8.32 -7.97
N SER A 359 -25.48 7.87 -6.95
CA SER A 359 -24.80 6.58 -6.95
C SER A 359 -25.06 5.82 -5.67
N GLY A 360 -25.12 4.50 -5.79
CA GLY A 360 -25.27 3.58 -4.67
C GLY A 360 -24.48 2.30 -4.87
N SER A 361 -24.07 1.69 -3.76
CA SER A 361 -23.48 0.35 -3.78
C SER A 361 -23.87 -0.43 -2.53
N LEU A 362 -23.92 -1.74 -2.68
CA LEU A 362 -24.08 -2.70 -1.58
C LEU A 362 -23.00 -3.76 -1.74
N SER A 363 -22.30 -4.09 -0.65
CA SER A 363 -21.24 -5.09 -0.64
C SER A 363 -21.29 -5.95 0.60
N TYR A 364 -20.95 -7.22 0.45
CA TYR A 364 -20.72 -8.15 1.54
C TYR A 364 -19.25 -8.49 1.61
N THR A 365 -18.66 -8.36 2.79
CA THR A 365 -17.25 -8.67 3.05
C THR A 365 -17.17 -9.75 4.12
N ASN A 366 -16.47 -10.84 3.84
CA ASN A 366 -16.15 -11.89 4.79
C ASN A 366 -14.65 -11.95 5.04
N GLN A 367 -14.23 -11.99 6.30
CA GLN A 367 -12.84 -11.90 6.71
C GLN A 367 -12.53 -12.93 7.77
N TRP A 368 -11.34 -13.54 7.72
CA TRP A 368 -10.81 -14.46 8.71
C TRP A 368 -9.28 -14.49 8.67
N ARG A 369 -8.66 -15.12 9.64
CA ARG A 369 -7.22 -15.25 9.80
C ARG A 369 -6.81 -16.70 9.97
N TYR A 370 -5.65 -17.07 9.46
CA TYR A 370 -5.00 -18.34 9.68
C TYR A 370 -3.60 -18.09 10.26
N ASP A 371 -3.39 -18.38 11.56
CA ASP A 371 -2.14 -18.07 12.28
C ASP A 371 -1.38 -19.36 12.58
N ARG A 372 -0.13 -19.43 12.15
CA ARG A 372 0.79 -20.56 12.30
C ARG A 372 1.82 -20.36 13.39
N PHE A 373 1.92 -19.16 13.95
CA PHE A 373 2.91 -18.85 14.98
C PHE A 373 2.36 -19.02 16.40
N TYR A 374 1.20 -18.44 16.67
CA TYR A 374 0.58 -18.46 17.99
C TYR A 374 -0.36 -19.65 18.22
N TYR A 375 -0.75 -20.34 17.15
CA TYR A 375 -1.75 -21.42 17.22
C TYR A 375 -1.21 -22.71 16.59
N GLU A 376 -1.57 -23.85 17.19
CA GLU A 376 -1.36 -25.16 16.56
C GLU A 376 -2.33 -25.34 15.38
N LYS A 377 -1.99 -26.24 14.47
CA LYS A 377 -2.71 -26.41 13.18
C LYS A 377 -4.21 -26.59 13.34
N SER A 378 -4.66 -27.29 14.38
CA SER A 378 -6.09 -27.55 14.67
C SER A 378 -6.86 -26.30 15.11
N LYS A 379 -6.17 -25.24 15.54
CA LYS A 379 -6.74 -23.98 16.06
C LYS A 379 -6.29 -22.75 15.27
N ALA A 380 -5.54 -22.97 14.19
CA ALA A 380 -4.89 -21.89 13.43
C ALA A 380 -5.88 -20.98 12.69
N GLU A 381 -7.03 -21.52 12.29
CA GLU A 381 -8.10 -20.76 11.63
C GLU A 381 -9.02 -20.09 12.65
N SER A 382 -9.20 -18.79 12.51
CA SER A 382 -10.14 -18.01 13.31
C SER A 382 -11.58 -18.23 12.84
N ASP A 383 -12.55 -17.84 13.67
CA ASP A 383 -13.89 -17.59 13.19
C ASP A 383 -13.88 -16.56 12.05
N SER A 384 -14.88 -16.61 11.19
CA SER A 384 -15.05 -15.64 10.11
C SER A 384 -16.02 -14.53 10.53
N HIS A 385 -15.74 -13.31 10.07
CA HIS A 385 -16.58 -12.14 10.28
C HIS A 385 -17.17 -11.66 8.95
N GLY A 386 -18.48 -11.76 8.82
CA GLY A 386 -19.23 -11.24 7.68
C GLY A 386 -19.89 -9.91 7.99
N SER A 387 -19.77 -8.93 7.09
CA SER A 387 -20.42 -7.62 7.25
C SER A 387 -20.98 -7.09 5.93
N LEU A 388 -22.13 -6.42 6.01
CA LEU A 388 -22.72 -5.69 4.89
C LEU A 388 -22.26 -4.23 4.94
N GLY A 389 -21.68 -3.77 3.83
CA GLY A 389 -21.33 -2.37 3.61
C GLY A 389 -22.22 -1.74 2.54
N PHE A 390 -22.44 -0.45 2.61
CA PHE A 390 -23.16 0.28 1.59
C PHE A 390 -22.58 1.69 1.38
N THR A 391 -22.86 2.24 0.21
CA THR A 391 -22.57 3.64 -0.12
C THR A 391 -23.79 4.25 -0.79
N VAL A 392 -24.13 5.47 -0.42
CA VAL A 392 -25.08 6.32 -1.14
C VAL A 392 -24.44 7.69 -1.28
N LYS A 393 -24.32 8.20 -2.49
CA LYS A 393 -23.77 9.53 -2.80
C LYS A 393 -24.66 10.20 -3.83
N GLY A 394 -24.80 11.50 -3.72
CA GLY A 394 -25.46 12.31 -4.72
C GLY A 394 -24.92 13.72 -4.74
N GLY A 395 -25.10 14.38 -5.87
CA GLY A 395 -24.64 15.73 -6.02
C GLY A 395 -25.28 16.46 -7.19
N VAL A 396 -25.23 17.75 -7.11
CA VAL A 396 -25.68 18.67 -8.15
C VAL A 396 -24.60 19.70 -8.43
N ASN A 397 -24.48 20.05 -9.68
CA ASN A 397 -23.56 21.06 -10.17
C ASN A 397 -24.31 22.01 -11.11
N TYR A 398 -24.17 23.30 -10.90
CA TYR A 398 -24.82 24.31 -11.72
C TYR A 398 -23.80 25.29 -12.29
N LYS A 399 -23.77 25.39 -13.61
CA LYS A 399 -22.98 26.38 -14.36
C LYS A 399 -23.84 27.59 -14.60
N PHE A 400 -23.50 28.72 -14.01
CA PHE A 400 -24.24 29.93 -14.24
C PHE A 400 -24.08 30.39 -15.70
N PRO A 401 -25.20 30.76 -16.37
CA PRO A 401 -25.08 31.48 -17.63
C PRO A 401 -24.31 32.77 -17.41
N HIS A 402 -23.88 33.43 -18.48
CA HIS A 402 -23.17 34.70 -18.40
C HIS A 402 -23.97 35.70 -17.55
N ILE A 403 -23.35 36.23 -16.49
CA ILE A 403 -23.93 37.24 -15.61
C ILE A 403 -23.39 38.59 -16.03
N ASP A 404 -24.23 39.47 -16.51
CA ASP A 404 -23.85 40.81 -16.91
C ASP A 404 -23.21 41.58 -15.73
N GLY A 405 -22.05 42.15 -15.97
CA GLY A 405 -21.25 42.86 -14.97
C GLY A 405 -20.26 41.96 -14.15
N TRP A 406 -20.45 40.66 -14.19
CA TRP A 406 -19.48 39.69 -13.63
C TRP A 406 -18.83 38.89 -14.76
N GLY A 407 -17.75 39.39 -15.30
CA GLY A 407 -17.01 38.67 -16.34
C GLY A 407 -16.59 37.30 -15.87
N GLY A 408 -16.58 36.31 -16.81
CA GLY A 408 -16.13 34.96 -16.55
C GLY A 408 -17.26 33.93 -16.31
N GLN A 409 -16.88 32.70 -16.11
CA GLN A 409 -17.77 31.56 -15.90
C GLN A 409 -17.79 31.15 -14.42
N HIS A 410 -18.95 31.05 -13.83
CA HIS A 410 -19.18 30.61 -12.48
C HIS A 410 -19.77 29.19 -12.47
N ASN A 411 -19.33 28.37 -11.54
CA ASN A 411 -19.86 27.04 -11.33
C ASN A 411 -19.93 26.75 -9.82
N VAL A 412 -21.09 26.26 -9.37
CA VAL A 412 -21.31 25.87 -7.96
C VAL A 412 -21.73 24.42 -7.91
N PHE A 413 -21.19 23.66 -6.96
CA PHE A 413 -21.64 22.29 -6.71
C PHE A 413 -21.87 22.03 -5.23
N VAL A 414 -22.75 21.06 -4.97
CA VAL A 414 -22.97 20.48 -3.64
C VAL A 414 -23.05 18.97 -3.81
N ASN A 415 -22.25 18.24 -3.03
CA ASN A 415 -22.25 16.78 -2.96
C ASN A 415 -22.51 16.34 -1.52
N GLY A 416 -23.24 15.23 -1.35
CA GLY A 416 -23.43 14.57 -0.07
C GLY A 416 -23.32 13.06 -0.18
N GLY A 417 -22.95 12.40 0.93
CA GLY A 417 -22.87 10.96 0.92
C GLY A 417 -22.79 10.32 2.30
N VAL A 418 -23.28 9.09 2.34
CA VAL A 418 -23.20 8.20 3.49
C VAL A 418 -22.52 6.91 3.07
N ILE A 419 -21.55 6.49 3.87
CA ILE A 419 -20.76 5.29 3.61
C ILE A 419 -20.73 4.43 4.87
N SER A 420 -21.02 3.16 4.73
CA SER A 420 -20.79 2.12 5.74
C SER A 420 -19.81 1.10 5.19
N ARG A 421 -18.70 0.88 5.89
CA ARG A 421 -17.67 -0.07 5.45
C ARG A 421 -17.28 -1.04 6.56
N SER A 422 -16.90 -2.25 6.16
CA SER A 422 -16.38 -3.29 7.05
C SER A 422 -15.18 -2.82 7.87
N PRO A 423 -15.03 -3.33 9.11
CA PRO A 423 -13.82 -3.10 9.90
C PRO A 423 -12.58 -3.63 9.19
N TYR A 424 -11.44 -2.99 9.41
CA TYR A 424 -10.18 -3.47 8.87
C TYR A 424 -9.70 -4.73 9.61
N LEU A 425 -9.20 -5.72 8.87
CA LEU A 425 -8.78 -7.02 9.39
C LEU A 425 -7.86 -6.91 10.61
N LEU A 426 -6.77 -6.15 10.51
CA LEU A 426 -5.73 -6.12 11.54
C LEU A 426 -5.89 -5.01 12.58
N SER A 427 -6.58 -3.94 12.27
CA SER A 427 -6.65 -2.77 13.15
C SER A 427 -7.94 -2.62 13.92
N SER A 428 -8.96 -3.42 13.60
CA SER A 428 -10.26 -3.30 14.23
C SER A 428 -11.02 -4.62 14.41
N LEU A 429 -10.78 -5.61 13.53
CA LEU A 429 -11.51 -6.87 13.59
C LEU A 429 -10.99 -7.80 14.68
N PHE A 430 -9.67 -7.92 14.86
CA PHE A 430 -9.07 -8.77 15.88
C PHE A 430 -8.65 -7.95 17.11
N LEU A 431 -8.79 -8.52 18.31
CA LEU A 431 -8.42 -7.86 19.57
C LEU A 431 -6.94 -7.52 19.64
N SER A 432 -6.08 -8.35 19.04
CA SER A 432 -4.66 -8.07 18.86
C SER A 432 -4.23 -8.53 17.48
N GLY A 433 -4.04 -7.59 16.58
CA GLY A 433 -3.81 -7.84 15.17
C GLY A 433 -2.62 -8.74 14.83
N ASP A 434 -1.60 -8.81 15.68
CA ASP A 434 -0.39 -9.60 15.44
C ASP A 434 -0.37 -10.95 16.18
N VAL A 435 -1.16 -11.13 17.25
CA VAL A 435 -0.96 -12.25 18.21
C VAL A 435 -2.23 -13.02 18.58
N SER A 436 -3.40 -12.65 18.11
CA SER A 436 -4.66 -13.29 18.50
C SER A 436 -5.59 -13.52 17.31
N ASN A 437 -6.23 -14.71 17.29
CA ASN A 437 -7.33 -15.04 16.39
C ASN A 437 -8.71 -14.66 17.00
N GLU A 438 -8.73 -14.02 18.16
CA GLU A 438 -9.98 -13.60 18.83
C GLU A 438 -10.55 -12.37 18.12
N ILE A 439 -11.78 -12.50 17.62
CA ILE A 439 -12.51 -11.39 17.00
C ILE A 439 -12.93 -10.41 18.09
N ASN A 440 -12.75 -9.14 17.85
CA ASN A 440 -13.25 -8.07 18.70
C ASN A 440 -14.78 -8.09 18.70
N PRO A 441 -15.44 -8.37 19.84
CA PRO A 441 -16.91 -8.42 19.89
C PRO A 441 -17.56 -7.07 19.61
N ASN A 442 -16.79 -5.98 19.71
CA ASN A 442 -17.23 -4.61 19.38
C ASN A 442 -16.82 -4.16 17.97
N ALA A 443 -16.34 -5.09 17.13
CA ALA A 443 -16.04 -4.80 15.75
C ALA A 443 -17.33 -4.48 14.97
N VAL A 444 -17.48 -3.24 14.56
CA VAL A 444 -18.64 -2.73 13.82
C VAL A 444 -18.19 -2.00 12.57
N ASN A 445 -19.10 -1.86 11.62
CA ASN A 445 -18.84 -1.04 10.45
C ASN A 445 -18.59 0.42 10.84
N GLU A 446 -17.55 0.99 10.28
CA GLU A 446 -17.33 2.41 10.31
C GLU A 446 -18.35 3.11 9.42
N LYS A 447 -18.98 4.18 9.92
CA LYS A 447 -19.95 5.01 9.19
C LYS A 447 -19.37 6.39 8.96
N ILE A 448 -19.52 6.88 7.74
CA ILE A 448 -18.97 8.16 7.34
C ILE A 448 -20.07 8.97 6.67
N TYR A 449 -20.31 10.16 7.20
CA TYR A 449 -21.25 11.12 6.66
C TYR A 449 -20.45 12.32 6.18
N SER A 450 -20.64 12.71 4.93
CA SER A 450 -19.86 13.81 4.38
C SER A 450 -20.72 14.69 3.47
N VAL A 451 -20.49 15.98 3.56
CA VAL A 451 -21.04 16.99 2.66
C VAL A 451 -19.90 17.86 2.14
N GLU A 452 -19.97 18.22 0.88
CA GLU A 452 -18.99 19.06 0.20
C GLU A 452 -19.71 20.08 -0.65
N ALA A 453 -19.25 21.33 -0.65
CA ALA A 453 -19.73 22.39 -1.53
C ALA A 453 -18.54 23.14 -2.13
N GLY A 454 -18.67 23.56 -3.36
CA GLY A 454 -17.61 24.30 -4.04
C GLY A 454 -18.10 25.35 -5.01
N TRP A 455 -17.27 26.31 -5.24
CA TRP A 455 -17.45 27.38 -6.21
C TRP A 455 -16.18 27.53 -7.05
N THR A 456 -16.35 27.51 -8.36
CA THR A 456 -15.29 27.81 -9.34
C THR A 456 -15.62 29.09 -10.09
N TYR A 457 -14.63 29.93 -10.27
CA TYR A 457 -14.69 31.10 -11.10
C TYR A 457 -13.53 31.02 -12.14
N HIS A 458 -13.86 31.13 -13.41
CA HIS A 458 -12.91 31.02 -14.51
C HIS A 458 -13.08 32.16 -15.50
N THR A 459 -11.94 32.80 -15.84
CA THR A 459 -11.81 33.78 -16.92
C THR A 459 -10.65 33.38 -17.82
N ALA A 460 -10.41 34.11 -18.90
CA ALA A 460 -9.25 33.89 -19.77
C ALA A 460 -7.90 34.03 -19.03
N SER A 461 -7.84 34.83 -17.95
CA SER A 461 -6.60 35.17 -17.24
C SER A 461 -6.57 34.69 -15.79
N PHE A 462 -7.69 34.23 -15.24
CA PHE A 462 -7.81 33.93 -13.82
C PHE A 462 -8.67 32.68 -13.60
N ASN A 463 -8.20 31.80 -12.68
CA ASN A 463 -8.95 30.63 -12.28
C ASN A 463 -8.92 30.52 -10.74
N PHE A 464 -10.10 30.52 -10.13
CA PHE A 464 -10.28 30.43 -8.69
C PHE A 464 -11.19 29.25 -8.35
N ASN A 465 -10.78 28.45 -7.36
CA ASN A 465 -11.56 27.33 -6.84
C ASN A 465 -11.62 27.41 -5.32
N LEU A 466 -12.84 27.41 -4.79
CA LEU A 466 -13.11 27.33 -3.36
C LEU A 466 -13.90 26.06 -3.07
N ASN A 467 -13.40 25.22 -2.17
CA ASN A 467 -14.07 24.02 -1.71
C ASN A 467 -14.15 24.02 -0.19
N ALA A 468 -15.32 23.67 0.33
CA ALA A 468 -15.57 23.44 1.75
C ALA A 468 -16.19 22.07 1.95
N TYR A 469 -15.77 21.35 2.98
CA TYR A 469 -16.34 20.04 3.30
C TYR A 469 -16.45 19.86 4.82
N HIS A 470 -17.41 19.02 5.20
CA HIS A 470 -17.59 18.56 6.57
C HIS A 470 -17.80 17.06 6.56
N THR A 471 -17.02 16.34 7.38
CA THR A 471 -17.08 14.87 7.43
C THR A 471 -17.13 14.41 8.89
N ILE A 472 -18.12 13.58 9.20
CA ILE A 472 -18.28 12.91 10.49
C ILE A 472 -17.91 11.44 10.32
N TRP A 473 -17.01 10.95 11.18
CA TRP A 473 -16.61 9.57 11.26
C TRP A 473 -17.18 8.98 12.56
N GLN A 474 -18.08 8.04 12.42
CA GLN A 474 -18.68 7.28 13.52
C GLN A 474 -18.12 5.87 13.54
N ASP A 475 -17.92 5.31 14.73
CA ASP A 475 -17.42 3.96 14.95
C ASP A 475 -16.04 3.68 14.31
N LYS A 476 -15.22 4.72 14.18
CA LYS A 476 -13.86 4.59 13.67
C LYS A 476 -12.99 3.88 14.68
N ALA A 477 -12.51 2.69 14.33
CA ALA A 477 -11.57 1.96 15.17
C ALA A 477 -10.21 2.65 15.19
N MET A 478 -9.68 2.85 16.39
CA MET A 478 -8.32 3.33 16.65
C MET A 478 -7.63 2.34 17.59
N ALA A 479 -6.61 1.65 17.07
CA ALA A 479 -5.78 0.79 17.91
C ALA A 479 -4.94 1.66 18.86
N ARG A 480 -5.01 1.35 20.16
CA ARG A 480 -4.13 1.93 21.19
C ARG A 480 -3.56 0.80 22.02
N SER A 481 -2.25 0.88 22.31
CA SER A 481 -1.64 0.06 23.34
C SER A 481 -1.89 0.72 24.68
N LEU A 482 -2.36 -0.07 25.64
CA LEU A 482 -2.46 0.33 27.03
C LEU A 482 -1.58 -0.64 27.83
N ASP A 483 -0.53 -0.11 28.41
CA ASP A 483 0.29 -0.88 29.37
C ASP A 483 -0.42 -0.87 30.72
N ILE A 484 -0.87 -2.05 31.14
CA ILE A 484 -1.50 -2.23 32.45
C ILE A 484 -0.46 -2.92 33.35
N THR A 485 -0.02 -2.18 34.36
CA THR A 485 0.81 -2.73 35.44
C THR A 485 -0.14 -3.17 36.54
N ASP A 486 -0.06 -4.42 36.97
CA ASP A 486 -0.81 -4.88 38.13
C ASP A 486 -0.15 -4.45 39.45
N ALA A 487 -0.81 -4.74 40.57
CA ALA A 487 -0.30 -4.34 41.89
C ALA A 487 1.02 -5.01 42.31
N ALA A 488 1.53 -5.94 41.51
CA ALA A 488 2.81 -6.61 41.71
C ALA A 488 3.94 -6.06 40.82
N GLY A 489 3.65 -5.07 39.95
CA GLY A 489 4.60 -4.41 39.02
C GLY A 489 4.55 -5.04 37.63
#